data_03cf8354e4d9866abf39ea39f91bcde2
#
_entry.id   03cf8354e4d9866abf39ea39f91bcde2
#
_cell.length_a   1.000
_cell.length_b   1.000
_cell.length_c   1.000
_cell.angle_alpha   90.00
_cell.angle_beta   90.00
_cell.angle_gamma   90.00
#
_symmetry.space_group_name_H-M   'P 1'
#
loop_
_entity.id
_entity.type
_entity.pdbx_description
1 polymer ?
#
loop_
_entity_poly.entity_id
_entity_poly.type
_entity_poly.pdbx_seq_one_letter_code
_entity_poly.pdbx_strand_id
1 'polypeptide(L)'
;MSARDPVGEGESPISGSPLREAIGRVGHALGLDAVGVADAVPTERTAFVREWWARGFGGEMGYLGRRLEERVDPRRVLPEARSMIVVGLACAPSYAPSQGLDAADSDERAPSRGRIARYAGGDDYHEVLLDRVRALEASLSHLAQRPVQARSYVDTGPILERAAAERAGLGWIGKNSCLIHPELGSHLMLGVILCDLVLPREAGVADHCGTCRACLDVCPTDAFPEPYVLDATRCLSYTTIELRGAIPEPLREAQGDHVFGCDLCQTVCPWNRSRPRTPLADPLGLR
;
A
#
# COMPACT_ATOMS: atom_id res chain seq x y z
N MET A 1 -1.80 -46.59 32.67
CA MET A 1 -0.66 -45.64 32.56
C MET A 1 -0.70 -45.13 31.12
N SER A 2 -1.28 -43.96 30.91
CA SER A 2 -1.44 -43.33 29.61
C SER A 2 -0.37 -42.26 29.49
N ALA A 3 0.54 -42.45 28.56
CA ALA A 3 1.56 -41.44 28.23
C ALA A 3 0.87 -40.27 27.52
N ARG A 4 1.01 -39.06 28.03
CA ARG A 4 0.65 -37.80 27.36
C ARG A 4 1.81 -37.41 26.45
N ASP A 5 1.53 -37.29 25.15
CA ASP A 5 2.46 -36.66 24.23
C ASP A 5 2.68 -35.19 24.61
N PRO A 6 3.92 -34.69 24.56
CA PRO A 6 4.19 -33.26 24.80
C PRO A 6 3.68 -32.43 23.63
N VAL A 7 2.75 -31.54 23.91
CA VAL A 7 2.32 -30.48 23.02
C VAL A 7 3.55 -29.61 22.71
N GLY A 8 3.91 -29.52 21.43
CA GLY A 8 5.04 -28.74 20.99
C GLY A 8 4.92 -27.29 21.44
N GLU A 9 5.94 -26.84 22.16
CA GLU A 9 6.13 -25.44 22.54
C GLU A 9 6.23 -24.60 21.25
N GLY A 10 5.25 -23.73 21.06
CA GLY A 10 5.29 -22.74 20.00
C GLY A 10 6.49 -21.84 20.20
N GLU A 11 7.47 -21.94 19.30
CA GLU A 11 8.61 -21.03 19.27
C GLU A 11 8.12 -19.58 19.20
N SER A 12 8.40 -18.83 20.24
CA SER A 12 8.20 -17.37 20.28
C SER A 12 8.94 -16.72 19.10
N PRO A 13 8.37 -15.70 18.46
CA PRO A 13 9.02 -15.03 17.33
C PRO A 13 10.37 -14.47 17.80
N ILE A 14 11.45 -14.97 17.23
CA ILE A 14 12.81 -14.46 17.49
C ILE A 14 12.89 -13.08 16.80
N SER A 15 12.57 -12.02 17.54
CA SER A 15 12.94 -10.67 17.16
C SER A 15 14.47 -10.61 17.19
N GLY A 16 15.12 -10.49 16.02
CA GLY A 16 16.56 -10.31 15.95
C GLY A 16 17.32 -11.38 15.17
N SER A 17 16.78 -11.87 14.04
CA SER A 17 17.63 -12.61 13.09
C SER A 17 18.63 -11.63 12.46
N PRO A 18 19.96 -11.89 12.56
CA PRO A 18 20.98 -11.02 11.95
C PRO A 18 20.75 -10.78 10.46
N LEU A 19 20.22 -11.78 9.73
CA LEU A 19 19.89 -11.67 8.33
C LEU A 19 18.74 -10.67 8.09
N ARG A 20 17.68 -10.75 8.90
CA ARG A 20 16.54 -9.81 8.79
C ARG A 20 16.99 -8.36 9.05
N GLU A 21 17.83 -8.15 10.08
CA GLU A 21 18.39 -6.83 10.38
C GLU A 21 19.28 -6.31 9.26
N ALA A 22 20.10 -7.20 8.66
CA ALA A 22 20.91 -6.83 7.50
C ALA A 22 20.06 -6.43 6.29
N ILE A 23 18.96 -7.14 6.01
CA ILE A 23 18.00 -6.80 4.96
C ILE A 23 17.40 -5.41 5.25
N GLY A 24 16.99 -5.12 6.49
CA GLY A 24 16.47 -3.81 6.89
C GLY A 24 17.48 -2.69 6.65
N ARG A 25 18.74 -2.89 7.10
CA ARG A 25 19.82 -1.90 6.89
C ARG A 25 20.09 -1.62 5.42
N VAL A 26 20.14 -2.66 4.59
CA VAL A 26 20.32 -2.49 3.12
C VAL A 26 19.12 -1.76 2.51
N GLY A 27 17.90 -2.12 2.90
CA GLY A 27 16.69 -1.43 2.42
C GLY A 27 16.72 0.06 2.74
N HIS A 28 17.04 0.43 3.98
CA HIS A 28 17.16 1.85 4.36
C HIS A 28 18.32 2.55 3.63
N ALA A 29 19.45 1.87 3.41
CA ALA A 29 20.56 2.42 2.63
C ALA A 29 20.20 2.66 1.16
N LEU A 30 19.25 1.89 0.61
CA LEU A 30 18.66 2.09 -0.71
C LEU A 30 17.58 3.18 -0.73
N GLY A 31 17.33 3.85 0.38
CA GLY A 31 16.34 4.92 0.50
C GLY A 31 14.90 4.44 0.65
N LEU A 32 14.69 3.20 1.11
CA LEU A 32 13.35 2.72 1.51
C LEU A 32 13.06 3.20 2.93
N ASP A 33 11.86 3.76 3.14
CA ASP A 33 11.47 4.36 4.43
C ASP A 33 10.97 3.33 5.44
N ALA A 34 10.45 2.21 4.96
CA ALA A 34 9.98 1.11 5.79
C ALA A 34 10.39 -0.24 5.18
N VAL A 35 10.73 -1.19 6.04
CA VAL A 35 11.06 -2.58 5.65
C VAL A 35 10.50 -3.52 6.72
N GLY A 36 9.60 -4.41 6.32
CA GLY A 36 9.01 -5.42 7.19
C GLY A 36 9.03 -6.81 6.56
N VAL A 37 8.72 -7.82 7.34
CA VAL A 37 8.69 -9.21 6.87
C VAL A 37 7.38 -9.88 7.27
N ALA A 38 6.78 -10.60 6.35
CA ALA A 38 5.61 -11.45 6.56
C ALA A 38 5.85 -12.86 6.03
N ASP A 39 5.10 -13.82 6.54
CA ASP A 39 5.08 -15.18 5.99
C ASP A 39 4.41 -15.19 4.60
N ALA A 40 4.97 -15.95 3.66
CA ALA A 40 4.36 -16.17 2.34
C ALA A 40 3.28 -17.25 2.42
N VAL A 41 2.17 -16.95 3.07
CA VAL A 41 1.00 -17.83 3.21
C VAL A 41 -0.26 -17.14 2.67
N PRO A 42 -1.35 -17.89 2.39
CA PRO A 42 -2.60 -17.28 1.94
C PRO A 42 -3.06 -16.17 2.87
N THR A 43 -3.62 -15.10 2.28
CA THR A 43 -4.13 -14.00 3.09
C THR A 43 -5.40 -14.40 3.83
N GLU A 44 -5.52 -13.94 5.08
CA GLU A 44 -6.74 -14.08 5.87
C GLU A 44 -7.93 -13.33 5.24
N ARG A 45 -7.65 -12.37 4.36
CA ARG A 45 -8.63 -11.58 3.63
C ARG A 45 -9.21 -12.28 2.39
N THR A 46 -8.92 -13.58 2.17
CA THR A 46 -9.35 -14.33 0.98
C THR A 46 -10.86 -14.25 0.75
N ALA A 47 -11.68 -14.49 1.78
CA ALA A 47 -13.13 -14.42 1.68
C ALA A 47 -13.61 -12.99 1.33
N PHE A 48 -13.06 -11.99 2.00
CA PHE A 48 -13.33 -10.58 1.73
C PHE A 48 -13.01 -10.19 0.27
N VAL A 49 -11.85 -10.57 -0.25
CA VAL A 49 -11.43 -10.21 -1.61
C VAL A 49 -12.35 -10.86 -2.66
N ARG A 50 -12.75 -12.12 -2.45
CA ARG A 50 -13.69 -12.83 -3.33
C ARG A 50 -15.08 -12.20 -3.32
N GLU A 51 -15.59 -11.85 -2.14
CA GLU A 51 -16.87 -11.17 -1.99
C GLU A 51 -16.83 -9.78 -2.63
N TRP A 52 -15.78 -8.99 -2.36
CA TRP A 52 -15.57 -7.66 -2.95
C TRP A 52 -15.61 -7.71 -4.49
N TRP A 53 -14.95 -8.71 -5.06
CA TRP A 53 -14.96 -8.93 -6.51
C TRP A 53 -16.34 -9.35 -6.99
N ALA A 54 -17.01 -10.28 -6.30
CA ALA A 54 -18.35 -10.76 -6.65
C ALA A 54 -19.41 -9.64 -6.58
N ARG A 55 -19.24 -8.64 -5.71
CA ARG A 55 -20.08 -7.44 -5.62
C ARG A 55 -19.87 -6.48 -6.79
N GLY A 56 -18.91 -6.73 -7.67
CA GLY A 56 -18.61 -5.86 -8.82
C GLY A 56 -17.85 -4.58 -8.45
N PHE A 57 -17.34 -4.45 -7.24
CA PHE A 57 -16.65 -3.26 -6.74
C PHE A 57 -15.32 -2.96 -7.45
N GLY A 58 -14.79 -3.93 -8.20
CA GLY A 58 -13.60 -3.74 -9.02
C GLY A 58 -13.85 -3.04 -10.35
N GLY A 59 -15.10 -2.85 -10.76
CA GLY A 59 -15.43 -2.20 -12.02
C GLY A 59 -14.74 -2.84 -13.23
N GLU A 60 -14.15 -2.01 -14.10
CA GLU A 60 -13.45 -2.44 -15.31
C GLU A 60 -12.04 -3.00 -15.06
N MET A 61 -11.54 -3.02 -13.81
CA MET A 61 -10.24 -3.57 -13.45
C MET A 61 -10.18 -5.11 -13.55
N GLY A 62 -10.57 -5.67 -14.72
CA GLY A 62 -10.64 -7.12 -14.97
C GLY A 62 -9.32 -7.87 -14.69
N TYR A 63 -8.19 -7.17 -14.69
CA TYR A 63 -6.89 -7.73 -14.32
C TYR A 63 -6.82 -8.19 -12.85
N LEU A 64 -7.63 -7.60 -11.96
CA LEU A 64 -7.74 -8.05 -10.56
C LEU A 64 -8.37 -9.44 -10.45
N GLY A 65 -9.47 -9.66 -11.20
CA GLY A 65 -10.20 -10.93 -11.19
C GLY A 65 -9.46 -12.06 -11.91
N ARG A 66 -8.75 -11.77 -13.00
CA ARG A 66 -8.02 -12.79 -13.77
C ARG A 66 -6.95 -13.53 -13.00
N ARG A 67 -6.35 -12.89 -11.99
CA ARG A 67 -5.28 -13.48 -11.16
C ARG A 67 -5.64 -13.48 -9.66
N LEU A 68 -6.92 -13.66 -9.36
CA LEU A 68 -7.44 -13.58 -7.98
C LEU A 68 -6.80 -14.64 -7.06
N GLU A 69 -6.65 -15.86 -7.55
CA GLU A 69 -6.09 -16.96 -6.76
C GLU A 69 -4.60 -16.77 -6.44
N GLU A 70 -3.85 -16.13 -7.33
CA GLU A 70 -2.45 -15.76 -7.08
C GLU A 70 -2.37 -14.58 -6.09
N ARG A 71 -3.31 -13.63 -6.17
CA ARG A 71 -3.37 -12.50 -5.24
C ARG A 71 -3.64 -12.93 -3.80
N VAL A 72 -4.46 -13.94 -3.61
CA VAL A 72 -4.79 -14.43 -2.26
C VAL A 72 -3.79 -15.45 -1.71
N ASP A 73 -2.99 -16.10 -2.57
CA ASP A 73 -1.93 -17.02 -2.15
C ASP A 73 -0.62 -16.75 -2.92
N PRO A 74 0.36 -16.06 -2.31
CA PRO A 74 1.62 -15.69 -2.94
C PRO A 74 2.45 -16.90 -3.41
N ARG A 75 2.23 -18.11 -2.85
CA ARG A 75 2.91 -19.33 -3.27
C ARG A 75 2.45 -19.84 -4.64
N ARG A 76 1.34 -19.33 -5.17
CA ARG A 76 0.94 -19.56 -6.56
C ARG A 76 1.78 -18.73 -7.55
N VAL A 77 2.42 -17.68 -7.06
CA VAL A 77 3.32 -16.81 -7.82
C VAL A 77 4.77 -17.36 -7.77
N LEU A 78 5.22 -17.73 -6.58
CA LEU A 78 6.50 -18.36 -6.32
C LEU A 78 6.28 -19.54 -5.35
N PRO A 79 6.23 -20.79 -5.85
CA PRO A 79 5.91 -21.97 -5.00
C PRO A 79 6.88 -22.18 -3.84
N GLU A 80 8.14 -21.80 -4.01
CA GLU A 80 9.20 -21.91 -3.00
C GLU A 80 9.15 -20.77 -1.98
N ALA A 81 8.30 -19.75 -2.15
CA ALA A 81 8.24 -18.62 -1.25
C ALA A 81 7.93 -19.05 0.19
N ARG A 82 8.73 -18.53 1.11
CA ARG A 82 8.58 -18.71 2.56
C ARG A 82 8.29 -17.39 3.26
N SER A 83 8.88 -16.30 2.76
CA SER A 83 8.66 -14.97 3.30
C SER A 83 8.37 -13.95 2.21
N MET A 84 7.68 -12.90 2.61
CA MET A 84 7.51 -11.66 1.85
C MET A 84 8.29 -10.57 2.57
N ILE A 85 9.27 -9.97 1.91
CA ILE A 85 9.88 -8.72 2.36
C ILE A 85 9.05 -7.59 1.78
N VAL A 86 8.44 -6.81 2.64
CA VAL A 86 7.56 -5.71 2.24
C VAL A 86 8.25 -4.39 2.55
N VAL A 87 8.26 -3.51 1.58
CA VAL A 87 8.91 -2.22 1.69
C VAL A 87 7.95 -1.09 1.45
N GLY A 88 8.25 0.07 2.03
CA GLY A 88 7.49 1.29 1.85
C GLY A 88 8.39 2.45 1.46
N LEU A 89 7.91 3.27 0.51
CA LEU A 89 8.51 4.53 0.11
C LEU A 89 7.49 5.66 0.33
N ALA A 90 7.81 6.61 1.18
CA ALA A 90 6.93 7.72 1.49
C ALA A 90 6.82 8.70 0.30
N CYS A 91 5.60 8.91 -0.17
CA CYS A 91 5.27 9.88 -1.21
C CYS A 91 4.75 11.17 -0.59
N ALA A 92 5.52 11.81 0.27
CA ALA A 92 5.18 13.14 0.75
C ALA A 92 5.97 14.16 -0.09
N PRO A 93 5.38 14.78 -1.11
CA PRO A 93 6.07 15.87 -1.78
C PRO A 93 6.37 16.95 -0.74
N SER A 94 7.56 17.54 -0.85
CA SER A 94 8.00 18.65 -0.01
C SER A 94 7.19 19.92 -0.27
N TYR A 95 6.31 19.91 -1.27
CA TYR A 95 5.48 21.05 -1.56
C TYR A 95 4.23 21.06 -0.70
N ALA A 96 3.98 22.22 -0.08
CA ALA A 96 2.76 22.44 0.67
C ALA A 96 1.57 22.02 -0.20
N PRO A 97 0.53 21.36 0.37
CA PRO A 97 -0.73 21.28 -0.33
C PRO A 97 -0.99 22.69 -0.82
N SER A 98 -1.24 22.82 -2.14
CA SER A 98 -1.57 24.13 -2.69
C SER A 98 -2.55 24.76 -1.70
N GLN A 99 -2.17 25.89 -1.12
CA GLN A 99 -3.06 26.70 -0.28
C GLN A 99 -4.22 27.04 -1.19
N GLY A 100 -5.27 26.26 -1.14
CA GLY A 100 -6.35 26.33 -2.11
C GLY A 100 -7.39 25.24 -2.00
N LEU A 101 -7.35 24.40 -0.96
CA LEU A 101 -8.52 23.55 -0.66
C LEU A 101 -9.73 24.40 -0.19
N ASP A 102 -9.50 25.65 0.23
CA ASP A 102 -10.52 26.52 0.83
C ASP A 102 -10.73 27.86 0.09
N ALA A 103 -9.99 28.12 -0.99
CA ALA A 103 -10.24 29.28 -1.82
C ALA A 103 -10.91 28.80 -3.12
N ALA A 104 -12.23 28.86 -3.15
CA ALA A 104 -12.92 29.15 -4.39
C ALA A 104 -12.38 30.52 -4.82
N ASP A 105 -11.30 30.53 -5.61
CA ASP A 105 -10.88 31.72 -6.34
C ASP A 105 -12.02 32.06 -7.28
N SER A 106 -12.86 32.99 -6.83
CA SER A 106 -13.99 33.55 -7.60
C SER A 106 -13.51 34.46 -8.73
N ASP A 107 -12.22 34.43 -9.07
CA ASP A 107 -11.73 35.14 -10.23
C ASP A 107 -11.92 34.27 -11.49
N GLU A 108 -12.99 34.54 -12.23
CA GLU A 108 -13.30 33.90 -13.53
C GLU A 108 -12.16 34.05 -14.57
N ARG A 109 -11.13 34.82 -14.27
CA ARG A 109 -9.95 35.03 -15.12
C ARG A 109 -8.77 34.14 -14.72
N ALA A 110 -8.84 33.48 -13.59
CA ALA A 110 -7.79 32.53 -13.19
C ALA A 110 -7.78 31.32 -14.15
N PRO A 111 -6.61 30.84 -14.59
CA PRO A 111 -6.55 29.65 -15.44
C PRO A 111 -7.16 28.45 -14.68
N SER A 112 -7.98 27.66 -15.36
CA SER A 112 -8.55 26.43 -14.82
C SER A 112 -7.42 25.55 -14.32
N ARG A 113 -7.47 25.14 -13.05
CA ARG A 113 -6.48 24.27 -12.41
C ARG A 113 -7.09 22.90 -12.19
N GLY A 114 -6.40 21.85 -12.64
CA GLY A 114 -6.77 20.47 -12.33
C GLY A 114 -6.01 19.96 -11.11
N ARG A 115 -6.63 19.08 -10.32
CA ARG A 115 -6.00 18.40 -9.18
C ARG A 115 -5.49 17.04 -9.63
N ILE A 116 -4.26 16.73 -9.24
CA ILE A 116 -3.67 15.40 -9.39
C ILE A 116 -3.31 14.84 -8.01
N ALA A 117 -3.38 13.53 -7.85
CA ALA A 117 -2.95 12.87 -6.63
C ALA A 117 -1.45 13.08 -6.38
N ARG A 118 -1.06 13.17 -5.12
CA ARG A 118 0.32 13.51 -4.70
C ARG A 118 1.36 12.56 -5.30
N TYR A 119 1.05 11.28 -5.36
CA TYR A 119 1.99 10.29 -5.87
C TYR A 119 2.33 10.47 -7.35
N ALA A 120 1.46 11.14 -8.10
CA ALA A 120 1.63 11.39 -9.53
C ALA A 120 2.34 12.72 -9.84
N GLY A 121 2.75 13.45 -8.80
CA GLY A 121 3.40 14.76 -8.94
C GLY A 121 4.91 14.70 -9.22
N GLY A 122 5.50 13.56 -9.52
CA GLY A 122 6.93 13.36 -9.73
C GLY A 122 7.25 12.28 -10.75
N ASP A 123 8.44 11.71 -10.64
CA ASP A 123 8.83 10.56 -11.44
C ASP A 123 7.89 9.38 -11.18
N ASP A 124 7.80 8.47 -12.14
CA ASP A 124 6.96 7.30 -12.00
C ASP A 124 7.44 6.41 -10.84
N TYR A 125 6.64 6.35 -9.77
CA TYR A 125 7.00 5.57 -8.59
C TYR A 125 7.16 4.07 -8.89
N HIS A 126 6.51 3.55 -9.93
CA HIS A 126 6.70 2.16 -10.34
C HIS A 126 8.15 1.89 -10.71
N GLU A 127 8.78 2.80 -11.46
CA GLU A 127 10.19 2.68 -11.84
C GLU A 127 11.09 2.94 -10.63
N VAL A 128 10.92 4.08 -9.95
CA VAL A 128 11.75 4.49 -8.81
C VAL A 128 11.77 3.45 -7.69
N LEU A 129 10.59 2.96 -7.30
CA LEU A 129 10.50 1.97 -6.22
C LEU A 129 10.95 0.59 -6.69
N LEU A 130 10.59 0.18 -7.93
CA LEU A 130 10.98 -1.13 -8.45
C LEU A 130 12.51 -1.28 -8.57
N ASP A 131 13.22 -0.22 -8.97
CA ASP A 131 14.67 -0.24 -9.03
C ASP A 131 15.29 -0.47 -7.66
N ARG A 132 14.79 0.19 -6.61
CA ARG A 132 15.24 0.00 -5.22
C ARG A 132 14.91 -1.41 -4.71
N VAL A 133 13.71 -1.90 -5.01
CA VAL A 133 13.26 -3.24 -4.61
C VAL A 133 14.11 -4.30 -5.30
N ARG A 134 14.43 -4.15 -6.58
CA ARG A 134 15.33 -5.05 -7.32
C ARG A 134 16.76 -5.00 -6.81
N ALA A 135 17.25 -3.83 -6.43
CA ALA A 135 18.57 -3.71 -5.80
C ALA A 135 18.63 -4.44 -4.47
N LEU A 136 17.55 -4.34 -3.66
CA LEU A 136 17.43 -5.11 -2.42
C LEU A 136 17.36 -6.63 -2.71
N GLU A 137 16.52 -7.06 -3.68
CA GLU A 137 16.43 -8.45 -4.12
C GLU A 137 17.80 -9.01 -4.52
N ALA A 138 18.55 -8.28 -5.35
CA ALA A 138 19.88 -8.68 -5.80
C ALA A 138 20.88 -8.88 -4.65
N SER A 139 20.69 -8.18 -3.52
CA SER A 139 21.56 -8.33 -2.35
C SER A 139 21.26 -9.57 -1.51
N LEU A 140 20.08 -10.18 -1.66
CA LEU A 140 19.62 -11.26 -0.76
C LEU A 140 20.54 -12.49 -0.79
N SER A 141 21.02 -12.90 -1.95
CA SER A 141 21.90 -14.07 -2.06
C SER A 141 23.25 -13.84 -1.34
N HIS A 142 23.78 -12.62 -1.41
CA HIS A 142 25.00 -12.26 -0.68
C HIS A 142 24.76 -12.23 0.83
N LEU A 143 23.67 -11.59 1.26
CA LEU A 143 23.30 -11.49 2.68
C LEU A 143 23.02 -12.86 3.30
N ALA A 144 22.37 -13.75 2.56
CA ALA A 144 22.02 -15.11 2.99
C ALA A 144 23.19 -16.11 2.86
N GLN A 145 24.29 -15.72 2.18
CA GLN A 145 25.42 -16.60 1.84
C GLN A 145 25.01 -17.89 1.13
N ARG A 146 23.94 -17.82 0.33
CA ARG A 146 23.45 -18.88 -0.54
C ARG A 146 22.61 -18.29 -1.68
N PRO A 147 22.44 -19.02 -2.80
CA PRO A 147 21.47 -18.62 -3.80
C PRO A 147 20.06 -18.46 -3.19
N VAL A 148 19.37 -17.40 -3.54
CA VAL A 148 18.00 -17.09 -3.10
C VAL A 148 17.10 -16.99 -4.32
N GLN A 149 15.99 -17.75 -4.30
CA GLN A 149 14.94 -17.56 -5.28
C GLN A 149 14.02 -16.43 -4.80
N ALA A 150 13.89 -15.39 -5.61
CA ALA A 150 13.06 -14.25 -5.27
C ALA A 150 12.35 -13.64 -6.49
N ARG A 151 11.30 -12.87 -6.24
CA ARG A 151 10.56 -12.09 -7.25
C ARG A 151 10.04 -10.80 -6.64
N SER A 152 10.36 -9.69 -7.29
CA SER A 152 9.95 -8.34 -6.88
C SER A 152 8.73 -7.86 -7.63
N TYR A 153 7.86 -7.14 -6.91
CA TYR A 153 6.66 -6.51 -7.43
C TYR A 153 6.46 -5.13 -6.82
N VAL A 154 6.00 -4.20 -7.65
CA VAL A 154 5.46 -2.90 -7.25
C VAL A 154 4.18 -2.70 -8.06
N ASP A 155 3.03 -2.64 -7.40
CA ASP A 155 1.69 -2.41 -7.92
C ASP A 155 1.22 -3.40 -9.03
N THR A 156 1.99 -3.58 -10.09
CA THR A 156 1.59 -4.36 -11.28
C THR A 156 1.60 -5.89 -11.07
N GLY A 157 2.05 -6.38 -9.92
CA GLY A 157 2.10 -7.80 -9.58
C GLY A 157 0.77 -8.37 -9.07
N PRO A 158 0.60 -9.70 -9.07
CA PRO A 158 -0.58 -10.34 -8.49
C PRO A 158 -0.41 -10.54 -6.98
N ILE A 159 -0.08 -9.48 -6.27
CA ILE A 159 0.10 -9.46 -4.82
C ILE A 159 -0.87 -8.44 -4.22
N LEU A 160 -1.36 -8.71 -3.02
CA LEU A 160 -2.13 -7.76 -2.21
C LEU A 160 -1.15 -7.00 -1.29
N GLU A 161 -0.46 -6.00 -1.83
CA GLU A 161 0.64 -5.31 -1.14
C GLU A 161 0.21 -4.73 0.20
N ARG A 162 -0.99 -4.14 0.30
CA ARG A 162 -1.50 -3.59 1.57
C ARG A 162 -1.74 -4.66 2.62
N ALA A 163 -2.26 -5.83 2.23
CA ALA A 163 -2.44 -6.95 3.14
C ALA A 163 -1.10 -7.58 3.56
N ALA A 164 -0.13 -7.63 2.63
CA ALA A 164 1.23 -8.06 2.92
C ALA A 164 1.92 -7.08 3.90
N ALA A 165 1.76 -5.77 3.70
CA ALA A 165 2.33 -4.74 4.54
C ALA A 165 1.72 -4.72 5.96
N GLU A 166 0.41 -4.92 6.09
CA GLU A 166 -0.26 -5.07 7.38
C GLU A 166 0.30 -6.30 8.14
N ARG A 167 0.43 -7.43 7.47
CA ARG A 167 1.01 -8.66 8.03
C ARG A 167 2.49 -8.51 8.37
N ALA A 168 3.23 -7.71 7.59
CA ALA A 168 4.63 -7.40 7.83
C ALA A 168 4.86 -6.37 8.94
N GLY A 169 3.81 -5.95 9.66
CA GLY A 169 3.91 -5.02 10.76
C GLY A 169 4.21 -3.57 10.35
N LEU A 170 4.04 -3.21 9.08
CA LEU A 170 4.26 -1.83 8.63
C LEU A 170 3.14 -0.87 9.02
N GLY A 171 1.99 -1.39 9.45
CA GLY A 171 0.85 -0.57 9.84
C GLY A 171 -0.43 -1.38 9.82
N TRP A 172 -1.55 -0.70 9.71
CA TRP A 172 -2.88 -1.31 9.60
C TRP A 172 -3.62 -0.79 8.37
N ILE A 173 -4.55 -1.57 7.85
CA ILE A 173 -5.45 -1.09 6.80
C ILE A 173 -6.55 -0.26 7.45
N GLY A 174 -6.58 1.04 7.17
CA GLY A 174 -7.55 1.97 7.72
C GLY A 174 -8.95 1.87 7.09
N LYS A 175 -9.92 2.61 7.64
CA LYS A 175 -11.31 2.66 7.14
C LYS A 175 -11.41 3.14 5.69
N ASN A 176 -10.40 3.88 5.20
CA ASN A 176 -10.27 4.30 3.80
C ASN A 176 -9.59 3.26 2.90
N SER A 177 -9.40 2.03 3.37
CA SER A 177 -8.73 0.92 2.67
C SER A 177 -7.25 1.16 2.32
N CYS A 178 -6.62 2.25 2.79
CA CYS A 178 -5.19 2.48 2.65
C CYS A 178 -4.43 1.83 3.81
N LEU A 179 -3.18 1.41 3.57
CA LEU A 179 -2.26 1.13 4.67
C LEU A 179 -1.91 2.42 5.38
N ILE A 180 -1.96 2.44 6.70
CA ILE A 180 -1.56 3.56 7.55
C ILE A 180 -0.37 3.11 8.40
N HIS A 181 0.80 3.67 8.10
CA HIS A 181 2.00 3.45 8.91
C HIS A 181 1.97 4.38 10.13
N PRO A 182 2.32 3.89 11.34
CA PRO A 182 2.25 4.70 12.57
C PRO A 182 3.05 5.99 12.50
N GLU A 183 4.15 5.98 11.76
CA GLU A 183 5.05 7.12 11.62
C GLU A 183 4.98 7.84 10.28
N LEU A 184 4.73 7.16 9.18
CA LEU A 184 4.78 7.72 7.83
C LEU A 184 3.40 8.12 7.29
N GLY A 185 2.31 7.72 7.98
CA GLY A 185 0.96 7.94 7.50
C GLY A 185 0.59 6.99 6.36
N SER A 186 -0.33 7.42 5.47
CA SER A 186 -0.84 6.57 4.38
C SER A 186 -0.35 6.94 2.99
N HIS A 187 0.40 8.04 2.83
CA HIS A 187 1.05 8.38 1.56
C HIS A 187 2.33 7.54 1.37
N LEU A 188 2.15 6.23 1.27
CA LEU A 188 3.23 5.24 1.24
C LEU A 188 3.03 4.32 0.04
N MET A 189 3.98 4.32 -0.90
CA MET A 189 4.02 3.35 -1.99
C MET A 189 4.65 2.06 -1.47
N LEU A 190 4.11 0.93 -1.90
CA LEU A 190 4.48 -0.38 -1.39
C LEU A 190 5.17 -1.21 -2.48
N GLY A 191 6.16 -1.99 -2.06
CA GLY A 191 6.77 -3.02 -2.88
C GLY A 191 6.91 -4.32 -2.08
N VAL A 192 6.94 -5.44 -2.78
CA VAL A 192 7.03 -6.77 -2.18
C VAL A 192 8.06 -7.61 -2.91
N ILE A 193 8.92 -8.28 -2.13
CA ILE A 193 9.82 -9.33 -2.62
C ILE A 193 9.34 -10.66 -2.03
N LEU A 194 8.85 -11.56 -2.87
CA LEU A 194 8.64 -12.95 -2.48
C LEU A 194 10.00 -13.65 -2.47
N CYS A 195 10.31 -14.44 -1.45
CA CYS A 195 11.59 -15.18 -1.41
C CYS A 195 11.47 -16.52 -0.66
N ASP A 196 12.42 -17.43 -0.96
CA ASP A 196 12.57 -18.74 -0.33
C ASP A 196 13.31 -18.70 1.02
N LEU A 197 13.62 -17.51 1.51
CA LEU A 197 14.20 -17.33 2.84
C LEU A 197 13.12 -17.51 3.92
N VAL A 198 13.48 -18.21 4.99
CA VAL A 198 12.69 -18.25 6.23
C VAL A 198 13.18 -17.11 7.11
N LEU A 199 12.37 -16.07 7.21
CA LEU A 199 12.67 -14.86 7.99
C LEU A 199 11.66 -14.70 9.12
N PRO A 200 12.06 -14.26 10.32
CA PRO A 200 11.11 -13.97 11.38
C PRO A 200 10.24 -12.79 10.98
N ARG A 201 8.92 -12.96 11.19
CA ARG A 201 7.93 -11.92 10.93
C ARG A 201 7.91 -10.87 12.04
N GLU A 202 7.39 -9.68 11.72
CA GLU A 202 7.09 -8.66 12.70
C GLU A 202 5.77 -8.92 13.43
N ALA A 203 5.64 -8.33 14.61
CA ALA A 203 4.34 -8.22 15.26
C ALA A 203 3.45 -7.28 14.45
N GLY A 204 2.18 -7.64 14.32
CA GLY A 204 1.18 -6.78 13.67
C GLY A 204 0.95 -5.48 14.45
N VAL A 205 0.60 -4.42 13.75
CA VAL A 205 0.18 -3.14 14.33
C VAL A 205 -1.34 -3.16 14.50
N ALA A 206 -1.81 -2.79 15.69
CA ALA A 206 -3.25 -2.69 15.96
C ALA A 206 -3.91 -1.59 15.11
N ASP A 207 -5.21 -1.73 14.85
CA ASP A 207 -6.00 -0.68 14.21
C ASP A 207 -6.21 0.51 15.17
N HIS A 208 -5.82 1.69 14.73
CA HIS A 208 -5.98 2.94 15.46
C HIS A 208 -7.01 3.89 14.85
N CYS A 209 -7.87 3.44 13.94
CA CYS A 209 -8.97 4.24 13.40
C CYS A 209 -10.04 4.58 14.43
N GLY A 210 -10.27 3.71 15.43
CA GLY A 210 -11.21 3.94 16.52
C GLY A 210 -12.59 4.40 16.03
N THR A 211 -13.12 5.48 16.64
CA THR A 211 -14.40 6.10 16.27
C THR A 211 -14.30 7.09 15.11
N CYS A 212 -13.09 7.43 14.64
CA CYS A 212 -12.90 8.41 13.57
C CYS A 212 -13.59 7.97 12.26
N ARG A 213 -14.24 8.92 11.58
CA ARG A 213 -14.95 8.72 10.32
C ARG A 213 -14.53 9.73 9.23
N ALA A 214 -13.55 10.59 9.49
CA ALA A 214 -13.21 11.72 8.63
C ALA A 214 -13.00 11.34 7.16
N CYS A 215 -12.34 10.19 6.90
CA CYS A 215 -12.11 9.70 5.54
C CYS A 215 -13.38 9.22 4.84
N LEU A 216 -14.36 8.71 5.57
CA LEU A 216 -15.65 8.29 5.03
C LEU A 216 -16.51 9.51 4.69
N ASP A 217 -16.55 10.46 5.63
CA ASP A 217 -17.44 11.65 5.57
C ASP A 217 -16.96 12.68 4.51
N VAL A 218 -15.66 12.69 4.17
CA VAL A 218 -15.11 13.60 3.14
C VAL A 218 -15.29 13.09 1.72
N CYS A 219 -15.64 11.81 1.53
CA CYS A 219 -15.73 11.22 0.19
C CYS A 219 -16.93 11.80 -0.58
N PRO A 220 -16.72 12.58 -1.66
CA PRO A 220 -17.81 13.28 -2.33
C PRO A 220 -18.75 12.35 -3.11
N THR A 221 -18.35 11.10 -3.31
CA THR A 221 -19.10 10.09 -4.06
C THR A 221 -19.61 8.95 -3.17
N ASP A 222 -19.40 9.03 -1.85
CA ASP A 222 -19.71 7.94 -0.91
C ASP A 222 -19.17 6.60 -1.37
N ALA A 223 -17.91 6.58 -1.81
CA ALA A 223 -17.26 5.38 -2.33
C ALA A 223 -17.01 4.30 -1.25
N PHE A 224 -17.30 4.58 0.01
CA PHE A 224 -17.17 3.63 1.12
C PHE A 224 -18.56 3.22 1.63
N PRO A 225 -19.16 2.12 1.11
CA PRO A 225 -20.47 1.64 1.57
C PRO A 225 -20.45 1.26 3.06
N GLU A 226 -19.31 0.87 3.56
CA GLU A 226 -19.02 0.61 4.97
C GLU A 226 -17.54 0.85 5.27
N PRO A 227 -17.14 1.04 6.54
CA PRO A 227 -15.74 1.17 6.91
C PRO A 227 -14.89 0.00 6.37
N TYR A 228 -13.69 0.26 5.88
CA TYR A 228 -12.73 -0.71 5.32
C TYR A 228 -13.12 -1.30 3.96
N VAL A 229 -14.28 -0.96 3.41
CA VAL A 229 -14.77 -1.44 2.12
C VAL A 229 -14.88 -0.29 1.14
N LEU A 230 -14.11 -0.38 0.05
CA LEU A 230 -14.16 0.59 -1.04
C LEU A 230 -14.92 -0.01 -2.22
N ASP A 231 -15.98 0.66 -2.67
CA ASP A 231 -16.53 0.47 -4.01
C ASP A 231 -15.72 1.31 -4.99
N ALA A 232 -14.79 0.68 -5.71
CA ALA A 232 -13.91 1.41 -6.63
C ALA A 232 -14.70 2.09 -7.75
N THR A 233 -15.85 1.57 -8.16
CA THR A 233 -16.65 2.16 -9.26
C THR A 233 -17.16 3.56 -8.93
N ARG A 234 -17.19 3.92 -7.66
CA ARG A 234 -17.56 5.25 -7.16
C ARG A 234 -16.35 6.12 -6.80
N CYS A 235 -15.14 5.55 -6.74
CA CYS A 235 -13.95 6.27 -6.35
C CYS A 235 -13.44 7.20 -7.45
N LEU A 236 -13.13 8.46 -7.13
CA LEU A 236 -12.58 9.42 -8.09
C LEU A 236 -11.21 8.98 -8.65
N SER A 237 -10.41 8.21 -7.90
CA SER A 237 -9.20 7.61 -8.45
C SER A 237 -9.51 6.62 -9.56
N TYR A 238 -10.54 5.79 -9.40
CA TYR A 238 -10.96 4.86 -10.43
C TYR A 238 -11.49 5.59 -11.67
N THR A 239 -12.34 6.60 -11.49
CA THR A 239 -12.95 7.31 -12.62
C THR A 239 -11.94 8.11 -13.45
N THR A 240 -10.81 8.49 -12.86
CA THR A 240 -9.76 9.27 -13.54
C THR A 240 -8.57 8.45 -14.05
N ILE A 241 -8.42 7.19 -13.59
CA ILE A 241 -7.26 6.35 -13.94
C ILE A 241 -7.69 5.09 -14.69
N GLU A 242 -8.69 4.37 -14.18
CA GLU A 242 -9.02 3.02 -14.63
C GLU A 242 -10.20 2.98 -15.61
N LEU A 243 -11.18 3.85 -15.43
CA LEU A 243 -12.37 3.91 -16.27
C LEU A 243 -12.01 4.32 -17.71
N ARG A 244 -12.40 3.50 -18.69
CA ARG A 244 -12.08 3.73 -20.11
C ARG A 244 -13.14 4.53 -20.86
N GLY A 245 -14.32 4.67 -20.27
CA GLY A 245 -15.46 5.39 -20.85
C GLY A 245 -15.67 6.77 -20.27
N ALA A 246 -16.85 7.33 -20.54
CA ALA A 246 -17.27 8.59 -19.94
C ALA A 246 -17.57 8.40 -18.45
N ILE A 247 -17.20 9.37 -17.63
CA ILE A 247 -17.56 9.40 -16.22
C ILE A 247 -19.08 9.35 -16.07
N PRO A 248 -19.63 8.42 -15.26
CA PRO A 248 -21.07 8.33 -15.01
C PRO A 248 -21.66 9.66 -14.56
N GLU A 249 -22.80 10.04 -15.10
CA GLU A 249 -23.42 11.33 -14.86
C GLU A 249 -23.57 11.69 -13.36
N PRO A 250 -23.97 10.75 -12.46
CA PRO A 250 -24.08 11.04 -11.03
C PRO A 250 -22.76 11.38 -10.33
N LEU A 251 -21.61 11.04 -10.94
CA LEU A 251 -20.29 11.29 -10.35
C LEU A 251 -19.62 12.55 -10.91
N ARG A 252 -20.14 13.16 -11.99
CA ARG A 252 -19.48 14.28 -12.68
C ARG A 252 -19.37 15.53 -11.84
N GLU A 253 -20.40 15.87 -11.09
CA GLU A 253 -20.38 17.02 -10.18
C GLU A 253 -19.35 16.80 -9.05
N ALA A 254 -19.38 15.62 -8.44
CA ALA A 254 -18.46 15.23 -7.37
C ALA A 254 -17.00 15.09 -7.85
N GLN A 255 -16.78 14.83 -9.15
CA GLN A 255 -15.47 14.80 -9.78
C GLN A 255 -14.76 16.16 -9.67
N GLY A 256 -15.51 17.26 -9.80
CA GLY A 256 -14.97 18.61 -9.70
C GLY A 256 -13.75 18.80 -10.61
N ASP A 257 -12.67 19.29 -10.06
CA ASP A 257 -11.40 19.59 -10.71
C ASP A 257 -10.36 18.44 -10.63
N HIS A 258 -10.74 17.25 -10.14
CA HIS A 258 -9.84 16.10 -10.10
C HIS A 258 -9.65 15.53 -11.52
N VAL A 259 -8.40 15.58 -12.01
CA VAL A 259 -8.03 15.10 -13.36
C VAL A 259 -7.24 13.80 -13.33
N PHE A 260 -6.56 13.48 -12.21
CA PHE A 260 -5.82 12.23 -12.05
C PHE A 260 -5.68 11.85 -10.58
N GLY A 261 -6.33 10.75 -10.17
CA GLY A 261 -6.33 10.28 -8.79
C GLY A 261 -7.12 11.17 -7.82
N CYS A 262 -7.09 10.80 -6.54
CA CYS A 262 -7.78 11.52 -5.47
C CYS A 262 -7.16 11.17 -4.11
N ASP A 263 -6.81 12.19 -3.34
CA ASP A 263 -6.19 12.03 -2.01
C ASP A 263 -7.11 12.47 -0.86
N LEU A 264 -8.37 12.82 -1.12
CA LEU A 264 -9.25 13.42 -0.10
C LEU A 264 -9.32 12.60 1.18
N CYS A 265 -9.57 11.29 1.08
CA CYS A 265 -9.66 10.40 2.23
C CYS A 265 -8.34 10.22 3.00
N GLN A 266 -7.19 10.45 2.35
CA GLN A 266 -5.87 10.43 2.96
C GLN A 266 -5.53 11.79 3.57
N THR A 267 -5.85 12.89 2.88
CA THR A 267 -5.54 14.26 3.32
C THR A 267 -6.19 14.59 4.65
N VAL A 268 -7.42 14.14 4.89
CA VAL A 268 -8.15 14.39 6.16
C VAL A 268 -7.73 13.46 7.29
N CYS A 269 -7.00 12.39 6.98
CA CYS A 269 -6.61 11.39 7.98
C CYS A 269 -5.69 12.03 9.04
N PRO A 270 -6.03 11.91 10.35
CA PRO A 270 -5.19 12.46 11.41
C PRO A 270 -3.75 11.94 11.38
N TRP A 271 -3.55 10.72 10.91
CA TRP A 271 -2.24 10.10 10.80
C TRP A 271 -1.36 10.72 9.71
N ASN A 272 -1.90 11.56 8.84
CA ASN A 272 -1.17 12.33 7.83
C ASN A 272 -0.92 13.80 8.23
N ARG A 273 -1.58 14.31 9.32
CA ARG A 273 -1.55 15.74 9.67
C ARG A 273 -0.32 16.18 10.45
N SER A 274 0.27 15.32 11.28
CA SER A 274 1.22 15.70 12.34
C SER A 274 2.68 15.39 12.03
N ARG A 275 3.05 15.19 10.76
CA ARG A 275 4.39 14.73 10.45
C ARG A 275 5.35 15.89 10.20
N PRO A 276 6.51 15.96 10.92
CA PRO A 276 7.61 16.76 10.44
C PRO A 276 7.92 16.28 9.04
N ARG A 277 7.72 17.16 8.07
CA ARG A 277 8.17 16.94 6.71
C ARG A 277 9.69 17.05 6.76
N THR A 278 10.37 15.97 7.10
CA THR A 278 11.78 15.88 6.77
C THR A 278 11.82 15.99 5.26
N PRO A 279 12.59 16.93 4.69
CA PRO A 279 12.90 16.89 3.28
C PRO A 279 13.72 15.61 3.09
N LEU A 280 13.05 14.49 2.93
CA LEU A 280 13.65 13.37 2.26
C LEU A 280 14.09 13.93 0.93
N ALA A 281 15.37 13.72 0.60
CA ALA A 281 15.87 14.01 -0.72
C ALA A 281 14.77 13.57 -1.66
N ASP A 282 14.20 14.54 -2.39
CA ASP A 282 12.99 14.37 -3.19
C ASP A 282 13.07 13.04 -3.95
N PRO A 283 12.43 11.95 -3.48
CA PRO A 283 12.60 10.65 -4.11
C PRO A 283 11.98 10.61 -5.49
N LEU A 284 11.23 11.66 -5.84
CA LEU A 284 10.53 11.80 -7.10
C LEU A 284 11.08 12.93 -7.97
N GLY A 285 12.25 13.54 -7.62
CA GLY A 285 12.90 14.55 -8.47
C GLY A 285 12.15 15.88 -8.62
N LEU A 286 11.19 16.18 -7.74
CA LEU A 286 10.35 17.38 -7.80
C LEU A 286 11.04 18.61 -7.16
N ARG A 287 12.25 18.94 -7.53
CA ARG A 287 12.89 20.22 -7.19
C ARG A 287 12.69 21.25 -8.28
#